data_c97b72690c274462448c1f7798ade640
#
_entry.id   c97b72690c274462448c1f7798ade640
#
_cell.length_a   1.000
_cell.length_b   1.000
_cell.length_c   1.000
_cell.angle_alpha   90.00
_cell.angle_beta   90.00
_cell.angle_gamma   90.00
#
_symmetry.space_group_name_H-M   'P 1'
#
loop_
_entity.id
_entity.type
_entity.pdbx_description
1 polymer ?
#
loop_
_entity_poly.entity_id
_entity_poly.type
_entity_poly.pdbx_seq_one_letter_code
_entity_poly.pdbx_strand_id
1 'polypeptide(L)'
;MKPKSKLLSLLLAICLVVGLMPTAAFAAGTDTGKAIQLVDSGTAANIGGGQADNIYFGTYQQSSDGSGGYNTDPIKWRVLENADGQLFLPSDQNLDVFQYHTDNESVTWETSTMRSWLNGYDASHNTGGDSGIDYTSDNFIGTAFSAKEQAAIADTEVFNDDNPTYGTEGGNNTTDQIFLLSIAEAQNSSYFADNSSRIATNTAYVAGDGKLGSSYMNGVGEADYWWLRSPGDLDHRAAGVSVDGGVGRYG
;
A
#
# COMPACT_ATOMS: atom_id res chain seq x y z
N MET A 1 5.48 29.08 23.09
CA MET A 1 5.90 27.81 22.46
C MET A 1 4.63 27.11 21.99
N LYS A 2 4.37 27.10 20.70
CA LYS A 2 3.27 26.29 20.13
C LYS A 2 3.67 24.82 20.24
N PRO A 3 2.79 23.92 20.69
CA PRO A 3 3.08 22.49 20.63
C PRO A 3 3.24 22.12 19.15
N LYS A 4 4.38 21.54 18.80
CA LYS A 4 4.57 20.89 17.50
C LYS A 4 3.58 19.74 17.46
N SER A 5 2.58 19.81 16.59
CA SER A 5 1.73 18.67 16.28
C SER A 5 2.66 17.53 15.87
N LYS A 6 2.59 16.41 16.59
CA LYS A 6 3.30 15.20 16.19
C LYS A 6 2.60 14.72 14.93
N LEU A 7 3.20 14.98 13.77
CA LEU A 7 2.79 14.30 12.55
C LEU A 7 3.02 12.80 12.78
N LEU A 8 1.94 12.07 12.89
CA LEU A 8 1.99 10.62 12.99
C LEU A 8 2.22 10.09 11.56
N SER A 9 3.45 9.71 11.27
CA SER A 9 3.77 8.99 10.04
C SER A 9 3.32 7.55 10.22
N LEU A 10 2.33 7.10 9.46
CA LEU A 10 1.88 5.72 9.44
C LEU A 10 2.48 4.98 8.25
N LEU A 11 2.63 3.68 8.42
CA LEU A 11 3.28 2.78 7.48
C LEU A 11 2.36 2.43 6.30
N LEU A 12 2.95 2.02 5.20
CA LEU A 12 2.27 1.82 3.93
C LEU A 12 2.20 0.34 3.58
N ALA A 13 1.03 -0.28 3.79
CA ALA A 13 0.65 -1.53 3.15
C ALA A 13 -0.19 -1.20 1.91
N ILE A 14 0.35 -1.48 0.75
CA ILE A 14 -0.19 -1.06 -0.55
C ILE A 14 -0.96 -2.20 -1.19
N CYS A 15 -2.04 -1.89 -1.88
CA CYS A 15 -2.81 -2.83 -2.68
C CYS A 15 -2.75 -2.49 -4.17
N LEU A 16 -2.78 -3.52 -4.98
CA LEU A 16 -2.89 -3.41 -6.43
C LEU A 16 -3.65 -4.59 -7.01
N VAL A 17 -4.24 -4.40 -8.16
CA VAL A 17 -4.86 -5.46 -8.95
C VAL A 17 -3.98 -5.74 -10.15
N VAL A 18 -3.50 -6.97 -10.28
CA VAL A 18 -2.62 -7.38 -11.38
C VAL A 18 -3.35 -8.33 -12.30
N GLY A 19 -3.41 -7.99 -13.58
CA GLY A 19 -3.91 -8.86 -14.61
C GLY A 19 -3.02 -10.10 -14.79
N LEU A 20 -3.60 -11.30 -14.73
CA LEU A 20 -2.90 -12.53 -15.06
C LEU A 20 -2.65 -12.58 -16.57
N MET A 21 -1.43 -12.26 -17.00
CA MET A 21 -1.03 -12.55 -18.36
C MET A 21 -0.83 -14.06 -18.54
N PRO A 22 -1.19 -14.64 -19.71
CA PRO A 22 -0.95 -16.06 -19.94
C PRO A 22 0.54 -16.38 -19.75
N THR A 23 0.81 -17.47 -19.04
CA THR A 23 2.16 -17.93 -18.62
C THR A 23 3.21 -17.99 -19.74
N ALA A 24 2.78 -18.09 -21.00
CA ALA A 24 3.67 -18.06 -22.17
C ALA A 24 4.33 -16.68 -22.41
N ALA A 25 3.80 -15.59 -21.87
CA ALA A 25 4.37 -14.24 -22.05
C ALA A 25 5.54 -13.96 -21.10
N PHE A 26 5.70 -14.73 -20.03
CA PHE A 26 6.75 -14.54 -19.03
C PHE A 26 8.02 -15.37 -19.29
N ALA A 27 7.96 -16.36 -20.20
CA ALA A 27 9.07 -17.29 -20.43
C ALA A 27 10.12 -16.82 -21.44
N ALA A 28 10.00 -15.68 -22.08
CA ALA A 28 10.81 -15.33 -23.26
C ALA A 28 11.56 -13.98 -23.16
N GLY A 29 11.79 -13.42 -22.00
CA GLY A 29 12.48 -12.14 -21.87
C GLY A 29 13.76 -12.27 -21.05
N THR A 30 14.91 -12.05 -21.66
CA THR A 30 16.17 -11.76 -20.98
C THR A 30 16.17 -10.37 -20.32
N ASP A 31 15.04 -9.98 -19.72
CA ASP A 31 14.96 -8.78 -18.92
C ASP A 31 15.30 -9.20 -17.49
N THR A 32 16.49 -8.81 -17.09
CA THR A 32 17.12 -9.19 -15.84
C THR A 32 16.41 -8.53 -14.69
N GLY A 33 15.35 -9.13 -14.18
CA GLY A 33 15.11 -8.94 -12.80
C GLY A 33 13.73 -8.62 -12.29
N LYS A 34 12.69 -8.55 -13.09
CA LYS A 34 11.36 -8.23 -12.56
C LYS A 34 10.28 -9.13 -13.17
N ALA A 35 10.44 -10.43 -13.08
CA ALA A 35 9.37 -11.37 -13.45
C ALA A 35 8.48 -11.62 -12.23
N ILE A 36 7.16 -11.65 -12.45
CA ILE A 36 6.24 -12.22 -11.46
C ILE A 36 6.71 -13.64 -11.16
N GLN A 37 7.21 -13.86 -9.96
CA GLN A 37 7.52 -15.20 -9.49
C GLN A 37 6.37 -15.67 -8.62
N LEU A 38 5.56 -16.57 -9.16
CA LEU A 38 4.65 -17.35 -8.32
C LEU A 38 5.54 -18.25 -7.46
N VAL A 39 5.65 -17.94 -6.20
CA VAL A 39 6.28 -18.86 -5.23
C VAL A 39 5.21 -19.87 -4.88
N ASP A 40 5.32 -21.01 -5.54
CA ASP A 40 4.51 -22.18 -5.26
C ASP A 40 4.76 -22.64 -3.81
N SER A 41 3.76 -22.42 -2.95
CA SER A 41 3.72 -23.05 -1.63
C SER A 41 3.28 -24.52 -1.71
N GLY A 42 3.31 -25.11 -2.91
CA GLY A 42 3.00 -26.52 -3.16
C GLY A 42 1.56 -26.82 -3.53
N THR A 43 0.68 -25.83 -3.66
CA THR A 43 -0.70 -26.06 -4.11
C THR A 43 -1.28 -24.84 -4.81
N ALA A 44 -1.13 -24.80 -6.14
CA ALA A 44 -1.84 -23.86 -7.01
C ALA A 44 -3.39 -23.91 -6.89
N ALA A 45 -3.91 -24.80 -6.07
CA ALA A 45 -5.34 -25.02 -5.86
C ALA A 45 -5.95 -24.08 -4.81
N ASN A 46 -5.15 -23.27 -4.09
CA ASN A 46 -5.63 -22.43 -3.00
C ASN A 46 -5.53 -20.93 -3.27
N ILE A 47 -5.24 -20.52 -4.49
CA ILE A 47 -5.39 -19.12 -4.89
C ILE A 47 -6.88 -18.83 -4.95
N GLY A 48 -7.39 -18.10 -3.95
CA GLY A 48 -8.81 -17.75 -3.90
C GLY A 48 -9.59 -18.25 -2.69
N GLY A 49 -8.93 -18.64 -1.61
CA GLY A 49 -9.59 -19.12 -0.39
C GLY A 49 -8.97 -18.63 0.91
N GLY A 50 -8.44 -17.42 0.97
CA GLY A 50 -7.88 -16.88 2.23
C GLY A 50 -6.61 -17.59 2.72
N GLN A 51 -6.03 -18.46 1.93
CA GLN A 51 -4.70 -19.03 2.15
C GLN A 51 -3.75 -18.48 1.10
N ALA A 52 -2.89 -17.61 1.58
CA ALA A 52 -2.03 -16.79 0.78
C ALA A 52 -0.93 -17.61 0.10
N ASP A 53 -1.12 -17.90 -1.19
CA ASP A 53 0.02 -18.01 -2.05
C ASP A 53 0.64 -16.62 -2.17
N ASN A 54 1.94 -16.54 -1.91
CA ASN A 54 2.67 -15.28 -2.03
C ASN A 54 3.19 -15.17 -3.47
N ILE A 55 3.11 -13.98 -4.02
CA ILE A 55 3.77 -13.66 -5.28
C ILE A 55 4.83 -12.59 -5.04
N TYR A 56 5.82 -12.53 -5.93
CA TYR A 56 6.80 -11.46 -5.99
C TYR A 56 6.59 -10.67 -7.25
N PHE A 57 6.39 -9.35 -7.10
CA PHE A 57 6.12 -8.45 -8.21
C PHE A 57 6.60 -7.04 -7.89
N GLY A 58 7.35 -6.41 -8.81
CA GLY A 58 8.05 -5.18 -8.53
C GLY A 58 9.21 -5.33 -7.55
N THR A 59 9.92 -4.24 -7.29
CA THR A 59 11.04 -4.20 -6.34
C THR A 59 11.04 -2.89 -5.57
N TYR A 60 11.47 -2.92 -4.31
CA TYR A 60 11.57 -1.70 -3.49
C TYR A 60 12.72 -1.81 -2.49
N GLN A 61 13.12 -0.71 -1.89
CA GLN A 61 14.10 -0.74 -0.81
C GLN A 61 13.53 -1.49 0.38
N GLN A 62 14.21 -2.53 0.85
CA GLN A 62 13.70 -3.38 1.94
C GLN A 62 14.79 -3.78 2.92
N SER A 63 15.74 -4.64 2.53
CA SER A 63 16.78 -5.14 3.43
C SER A 63 17.96 -4.20 3.54
N SER A 64 18.67 -4.22 4.69
CA SER A 64 19.90 -3.44 4.86
C SER A 64 21.02 -4.01 3.96
N ASP A 65 21.80 -3.11 3.33
CA ASP A 65 22.99 -3.46 2.55
C ASP A 65 24.25 -3.66 3.42
N GLY A 66 24.13 -3.45 4.75
CA GLY A 66 25.21 -3.55 5.72
C GLY A 66 26.17 -2.36 5.73
N SER A 67 25.97 -1.35 4.90
CA SER A 67 26.81 -0.15 4.79
C SER A 67 26.07 1.17 5.11
N GLY A 68 24.82 1.06 5.58
CA GLY A 68 23.97 2.17 5.92
C GLY A 68 22.96 2.54 4.84
N GLY A 69 22.89 1.76 3.77
CA GLY A 69 21.88 1.83 2.72
C GLY A 69 20.97 0.60 2.71
N TYR A 70 20.16 0.48 1.65
CA TYR A 70 19.19 -0.57 1.51
C TYR A 70 19.23 -1.22 0.13
N ASN A 71 19.06 -2.53 0.11
CA ASN A 71 18.92 -3.29 -1.12
C ASN A 71 17.52 -3.08 -1.71
N THR A 72 17.45 -3.06 -3.03
CA THR A 72 16.21 -3.08 -3.77
C THR A 72 15.80 -4.54 -3.98
N ASP A 73 14.95 -5.05 -3.10
CA ASP A 73 14.49 -6.43 -3.09
C ASP A 73 13.12 -6.59 -3.78
N PRO A 74 12.79 -7.78 -4.30
CA PRO A 74 11.46 -8.08 -4.81
C PRO A 74 10.39 -7.86 -3.73
N ILE A 75 9.29 -7.19 -4.09
CA ILE A 75 8.16 -6.99 -3.18
C ILE A 75 7.35 -8.28 -3.10
N LYS A 76 7.14 -8.75 -1.87
CA LYS A 76 6.27 -9.88 -1.57
C LYS A 76 4.83 -9.41 -1.38
N TRP A 77 3.90 -10.07 -2.04
CA TRP A 77 2.47 -9.78 -1.98
C TRP A 77 1.69 -10.97 -1.48
N ARG A 78 0.63 -10.72 -0.72
CA ARG A 78 -0.40 -11.72 -0.38
C ARG A 78 -1.47 -11.69 -1.46
N VAL A 79 -2.06 -12.84 -1.75
CA VAL A 79 -3.21 -12.91 -2.66
C VAL A 79 -4.48 -12.91 -1.82
N LEU A 80 -5.24 -11.82 -1.85
CA LEU A 80 -6.54 -11.73 -1.18
C LEU A 80 -7.65 -12.32 -2.04
N GLU A 81 -7.57 -12.08 -3.35
CA GLU A 81 -8.56 -12.56 -4.31
C GLU A 81 -7.91 -12.91 -5.64
N ASN A 82 -8.44 -13.94 -6.30
CA ASN A 82 -8.12 -14.33 -7.64
C ASN A 82 -9.44 -14.56 -8.40
N ALA A 83 -9.85 -13.57 -9.18
CA ALA A 83 -11.10 -13.59 -9.89
C ALA A 83 -10.93 -12.95 -11.27
N ASP A 84 -11.65 -13.48 -12.27
CA ASP A 84 -11.72 -12.93 -13.64
C ASP A 84 -10.33 -12.68 -14.30
N GLY A 85 -9.34 -13.48 -13.95
CA GLY A 85 -7.98 -13.34 -14.47
C GLY A 85 -7.19 -12.20 -13.83
N GLN A 86 -7.62 -11.72 -12.67
CA GLN A 86 -6.96 -10.66 -11.88
C GLN A 86 -6.65 -11.16 -10.47
N LEU A 87 -5.56 -10.63 -9.91
CA LEU A 87 -5.17 -10.85 -8.52
C LEU A 87 -5.30 -9.56 -7.74
N PHE A 88 -5.97 -9.62 -6.58
CA PHE A 88 -6.00 -8.51 -5.62
C PHE A 88 -4.91 -8.73 -4.56
N LEU A 89 -3.98 -7.79 -4.45
CA LEU A 89 -2.71 -8.00 -3.79
C LEU A 89 -2.38 -6.86 -2.81
N PRO A 90 -2.39 -7.06 -1.49
CA PRO A 90 -1.70 -6.19 -0.54
C PRO A 90 -0.25 -6.64 -0.35
N SER A 91 0.64 -5.70 -0.06
CA SER A 91 2.01 -6.02 0.35
C SER A 91 2.02 -6.85 1.63
N ASP A 92 2.97 -7.79 1.74
CA ASP A 92 3.12 -8.64 2.93
C ASP A 92 3.73 -7.87 4.12
N GLN A 93 4.53 -6.84 3.83
CA GLN A 93 5.19 -5.99 4.82
C GLN A 93 4.91 -4.51 4.57
N ASN A 94 5.16 -3.71 5.57
CA ASN A 94 5.22 -2.26 5.43
C ASN A 94 6.44 -1.88 4.58
N LEU A 95 6.21 -1.18 3.48
CA LEU A 95 7.23 -0.91 2.46
C LEU A 95 7.87 0.46 2.60
N ASP A 96 7.14 1.45 3.11
CA ASP A 96 7.64 2.81 3.28
C ASP A 96 6.93 3.53 4.44
N VAL A 97 7.41 4.71 4.78
CA VAL A 97 6.83 5.65 5.75
C VAL A 97 6.42 6.90 5.00
N PHE A 98 5.12 7.15 4.93
CA PHE A 98 4.60 8.32 4.24
C PHE A 98 3.37 8.87 4.97
N GLN A 99 3.20 10.20 4.95
CA GLN A 99 2.03 10.83 5.53
C GLN A 99 0.81 10.63 4.63
N TYR A 100 -0.37 10.48 5.23
CA TYR A 100 -1.61 10.37 4.45
C TYR A 100 -1.89 11.66 3.68
N HIS A 101 -1.67 12.81 4.34
CA HIS A 101 -1.80 14.14 3.75
C HIS A 101 -0.78 15.09 4.36
N THR A 102 -0.30 16.08 3.60
CA THR A 102 0.74 17.02 4.06
C THR A 102 0.22 18.04 5.06
N ASP A 103 -1.03 18.46 4.91
CA ASP A 103 -1.65 19.49 5.71
C ASP A 103 -2.71 18.92 6.67
N ASN A 104 -2.89 19.59 7.81
CA ASN A 104 -3.92 19.21 8.77
C ASN A 104 -5.27 19.88 8.40
N GLU A 105 -5.88 19.40 7.33
CA GLU A 105 -7.15 19.86 6.82
C GLU A 105 -8.08 18.70 6.46
N SER A 106 -9.33 19.00 6.09
CA SER A 106 -10.28 17.97 5.64
C SER A 106 -9.76 17.26 4.41
N VAL A 107 -9.65 15.94 4.47
CA VAL A 107 -9.08 15.10 3.43
C VAL A 107 -9.87 13.81 3.25
N THR A 108 -10.01 13.40 1.99
CA THR A 108 -10.52 12.09 1.59
C THR A 108 -9.44 11.34 0.82
N TRP A 109 -9.67 10.08 0.49
CA TRP A 109 -8.74 9.35 -0.37
C TRP A 109 -8.50 10.09 -1.70
N GLU A 110 -9.57 10.59 -2.32
CA GLU A 110 -9.51 11.34 -3.59
C GLU A 110 -8.51 12.50 -3.55
N THR A 111 -8.46 13.23 -2.42
CA THR A 111 -7.67 14.44 -2.27
C THR A 111 -6.35 14.22 -1.52
N SER A 112 -6.05 13.00 -1.09
CA SER A 112 -4.87 12.72 -0.27
C SER A 112 -3.55 12.82 -1.05
N THR A 113 -2.53 13.34 -0.39
CA THR A 113 -1.14 13.35 -0.88
C THR A 113 -0.65 11.92 -1.14
N MET A 114 -1.03 10.98 -0.29
CA MET A 114 -0.71 9.56 -0.40
C MET A 114 -1.14 8.98 -1.75
N ARG A 115 -2.39 9.21 -2.17
CA ARG A 115 -2.92 8.75 -3.46
C ARG A 115 -2.11 9.29 -4.62
N SER A 116 -1.79 10.59 -4.60
CA SER A 116 -1.01 11.25 -5.65
C SER A 116 0.40 10.68 -5.76
N TRP A 117 1.07 10.48 -4.63
CA TRP A 117 2.41 9.90 -4.60
C TRP A 117 2.42 8.43 -5.04
N LEU A 118 1.44 7.63 -4.60
CA LEU A 118 1.36 6.21 -4.98
C LEU A 118 1.26 6.02 -6.49
N ASN A 119 0.47 6.88 -7.17
CA ASN A 119 0.13 6.75 -8.58
C ASN A 119 0.94 7.68 -9.51
N GLY A 120 1.82 8.52 -8.98
CA GLY A 120 2.64 9.42 -9.77
C GLY A 120 1.85 10.53 -10.46
N TYR A 121 0.85 11.10 -9.80
CA TYR A 121 0.03 12.15 -10.37
C TYR A 121 0.79 13.48 -10.46
N ASP A 122 0.54 14.20 -11.54
CA ASP A 122 1.05 15.56 -11.72
C ASP A 122 0.24 16.57 -10.88
N ALA A 123 0.72 17.81 -10.83
CA ALA A 123 0.07 18.87 -10.06
C ALA A 123 -1.38 19.16 -10.48
N SER A 124 -1.78 18.83 -11.71
CA SER A 124 -3.14 19.04 -12.20
C SER A 124 -4.12 17.95 -11.72
N HIS A 125 -3.61 16.77 -11.41
CA HIS A 125 -4.39 15.64 -10.88
C HIS A 125 -4.35 15.59 -9.35
N ASN A 126 -3.40 16.26 -8.72
CA ASN A 126 -3.33 16.37 -7.28
C ASN A 126 -4.28 17.47 -6.79
N THR A 127 -5.53 17.11 -6.57
CA THR A 127 -6.61 18.05 -6.22
C THR A 127 -6.72 18.36 -4.73
N GLY A 128 -5.85 17.80 -3.90
CA GLY A 128 -5.82 18.00 -2.45
C GLY A 128 -4.99 19.22 -2.02
N GLY A 129 -4.75 19.33 -0.71
CA GLY A 129 -4.01 20.44 -0.08
C GLY A 129 -2.62 20.70 -0.62
N ASP A 130 -1.96 19.69 -1.17
CA ASP A 130 -0.70 19.80 -1.88
C ASP A 130 -0.85 20.23 -3.35
N SER A 131 -1.87 21.02 -3.66
CA SER A 131 -2.07 21.54 -5.00
C SER A 131 -0.80 22.25 -5.49
N GLY A 132 -0.21 21.73 -6.57
CA GLY A 132 1.05 22.22 -7.12
C GLY A 132 2.25 21.30 -6.92
N ILE A 133 2.15 20.24 -6.12
CA ILE A 133 3.19 19.21 -6.05
C ILE A 133 3.02 18.24 -7.19
N ASP A 134 4.10 18.01 -7.91
CA ASP A 134 4.20 17.12 -9.06
C ASP A 134 4.94 15.84 -8.64
N TYR A 135 4.21 14.71 -8.60
CA TYR A 135 4.76 13.42 -8.25
C TYR A 135 5.19 12.56 -9.46
N THR A 136 5.20 13.12 -10.68
CA THR A 136 5.59 12.36 -11.89
C THR A 136 7.01 11.83 -11.86
N SER A 137 7.92 12.47 -11.12
CA SER A 137 9.34 12.09 -11.02
C SER A 137 9.73 11.42 -9.70
N ASP A 138 8.92 11.54 -8.66
CA ASP A 138 9.18 10.94 -7.33
C ASP A 138 7.90 10.30 -6.80
N ASN A 139 7.67 9.05 -7.17
CA ASN A 139 6.46 8.32 -6.84
C ASN A 139 6.75 6.84 -6.63
N PHE A 140 5.78 6.17 -5.99
CA PHE A 140 5.91 4.74 -5.68
C PHE A 140 5.83 3.88 -6.94
N ILE A 141 4.81 4.07 -7.80
CA ILE A 141 4.58 3.21 -8.96
C ILE A 141 5.77 3.23 -9.94
N GLY A 142 6.36 4.38 -10.18
CA GLY A 142 7.53 4.53 -11.05
C GLY A 142 8.81 3.97 -10.43
N THR A 143 8.92 4.02 -9.09
CA THR A 143 10.08 3.48 -8.36
C THR A 143 10.01 1.96 -8.24
N ALA A 144 8.83 1.42 -7.93
CA ALA A 144 8.65 0.01 -7.62
C ALA A 144 8.50 -0.88 -8.84
N PHE A 145 7.99 -0.36 -9.96
CA PHE A 145 7.60 -1.16 -11.11
C PHE A 145 8.22 -0.67 -12.41
N SER A 146 8.74 -1.59 -13.22
CA SER A 146 9.12 -1.33 -14.60
C SER A 146 7.88 -0.97 -15.45
N ALA A 147 8.07 -0.32 -16.59
CA ALA A 147 6.97 0.03 -17.50
C ALA A 147 6.11 -1.17 -17.91
N LYS A 148 6.72 -2.37 -18.04
CA LYS A 148 6.00 -3.62 -18.34
C LYS A 148 5.15 -4.09 -17.17
N GLU A 149 5.65 -3.96 -15.95
CA GLU A 149 4.91 -4.30 -14.73
C GLU A 149 3.78 -3.29 -14.50
N GLN A 150 4.02 -1.99 -14.68
CA GLN A 150 2.97 -0.97 -14.60
C GLN A 150 1.82 -1.25 -15.59
N ALA A 151 2.14 -1.67 -16.81
CA ALA A 151 1.13 -2.04 -17.80
C ALA A 151 0.31 -3.30 -17.43
N ALA A 152 0.77 -4.09 -16.47
CA ALA A 152 0.03 -5.25 -15.95
C ALA A 152 -0.86 -4.88 -14.74
N ILE A 153 -0.64 -3.73 -14.11
CA ILE A 153 -1.48 -3.24 -13.02
C ILE A 153 -2.75 -2.63 -13.63
N ALA A 154 -3.90 -3.11 -13.20
CA ALA A 154 -5.18 -2.64 -13.72
C ALA A 154 -5.57 -1.28 -13.14
N ASP A 155 -6.15 -0.44 -13.98
CA ASP A 155 -6.94 0.71 -13.52
C ASP A 155 -8.19 0.18 -12.82
N THR A 156 -8.29 0.43 -11.52
CA THR A 156 -9.32 -0.14 -10.64
C THR A 156 -10.23 0.96 -10.14
N GLU A 157 -11.56 0.74 -10.23
CA GLU A 157 -12.52 1.60 -9.54
C GLU A 157 -12.44 1.35 -8.04
N VAL A 158 -12.08 2.39 -7.29
CA VAL A 158 -11.88 2.36 -5.85
C VAL A 158 -13.05 3.06 -5.18
N PHE A 159 -13.84 2.27 -4.42
CA PHE A 159 -15.00 2.78 -3.69
C PHE A 159 -14.56 3.40 -2.37
N ASN A 160 -14.97 4.66 -2.13
CA ASN A 160 -14.59 5.45 -0.96
C ASN A 160 -15.80 5.69 -0.07
N ASP A 161 -16.27 4.62 0.56
CA ASP A 161 -17.42 4.68 1.48
C ASP A 161 -17.11 5.51 2.72
N ASP A 162 -18.16 6.10 3.29
CA ASP A 162 -18.12 6.80 4.57
C ASP A 162 -17.63 5.87 5.69
N ASN A 163 -17.04 6.45 6.74
CA ASN A 163 -16.66 5.67 7.91
C ASN A 163 -17.91 5.04 8.55
N PRO A 164 -17.98 3.71 8.65
CA PRO A 164 -19.21 3.02 9.10
C PRO A 164 -19.55 3.26 10.58
N THR A 165 -18.59 3.73 11.37
CA THR A 165 -18.77 3.98 12.81
C THR A 165 -19.08 5.43 13.11
N TYR A 166 -18.42 6.35 12.41
CA TYR A 166 -18.46 7.79 12.72
C TYR A 166 -19.24 8.60 11.69
N GLY A 167 -19.51 8.04 10.50
CA GLY A 167 -20.21 8.73 9.41
C GLY A 167 -19.38 9.84 8.77
N THR A 168 -18.07 9.84 8.96
CA THR A 168 -17.14 10.75 8.29
C THR A 168 -17.13 10.45 6.80
N GLU A 169 -17.31 11.47 5.97
CA GLU A 169 -17.44 11.32 4.51
C GLU A 169 -16.18 10.75 3.87
N GLY A 170 -16.34 9.74 3.01
CA GLY A 170 -15.26 9.07 2.27
C GLY A 170 -14.86 9.79 0.98
N GLY A 171 -15.71 10.68 0.49
CA GLY A 171 -15.50 11.41 -0.76
C GLY A 171 -15.96 10.65 -2.01
N ASN A 172 -15.52 11.12 -3.17
CA ASN A 172 -15.87 10.47 -4.43
C ASN A 172 -15.07 9.18 -4.67
N ASN A 173 -15.65 8.23 -5.40
CA ASN A 173 -14.93 7.10 -5.92
C ASN A 173 -13.83 7.56 -6.87
N THR A 174 -12.75 6.80 -6.93
CA THR A 174 -11.59 7.09 -7.77
C THR A 174 -11.26 5.94 -8.71
N THR A 175 -10.39 6.19 -9.67
CA THR A 175 -9.78 5.13 -10.48
C THR A 175 -8.29 5.19 -10.23
N ASP A 176 -7.71 4.12 -9.69
CA ASP A 176 -6.32 4.06 -9.28
C ASP A 176 -5.68 2.73 -9.64
N GLN A 177 -4.37 2.73 -9.88
CA GLN A 177 -3.58 1.51 -10.05
C GLN A 177 -3.04 1.00 -8.70
N ILE A 178 -2.65 1.90 -7.83
CA ILE A 178 -2.13 1.61 -6.48
C ILE A 178 -3.00 2.33 -5.46
N PHE A 179 -3.50 1.58 -4.47
CA PHE A 179 -4.37 2.13 -3.44
C PHE A 179 -4.22 1.43 -2.09
N LEU A 180 -4.75 2.02 -1.04
CA LEU A 180 -4.83 1.43 0.30
C LEU A 180 -6.14 0.63 0.43
N LEU A 181 -6.16 -0.35 1.34
CA LEU A 181 -7.41 -1.03 1.70
C LEU A 181 -8.39 -0.06 2.38
N SER A 182 -9.69 -0.28 2.19
CA SER A 182 -10.74 0.34 3.01
C SER A 182 -10.91 -0.38 4.36
N ILE A 183 -11.68 0.21 5.28
CA ILE A 183 -12.14 -0.46 6.50
C ILE A 183 -12.88 -1.77 6.16
N ALA A 184 -13.80 -1.73 5.17
CA ALA A 184 -14.59 -2.88 4.77
C ALA A 184 -13.72 -4.03 4.25
N GLU A 185 -12.74 -3.73 3.41
CA GLU A 185 -11.79 -4.73 2.89
C GLU A 185 -10.88 -5.28 3.99
N ALA A 186 -10.35 -4.43 4.86
CA ALA A 186 -9.52 -4.85 5.98
C ALA A 186 -10.30 -5.74 6.99
N GLN A 187 -11.61 -5.54 7.12
CA GLN A 187 -12.48 -6.34 7.99
C GLN A 187 -13.16 -7.51 7.28
N ASN A 188 -12.91 -7.69 5.98
CA ASN A 188 -13.47 -8.82 5.24
C ASN A 188 -12.85 -10.14 5.71
N SER A 189 -13.67 -11.00 6.33
CA SER A 189 -13.21 -12.29 6.85
C SER A 189 -12.76 -13.30 5.79
N SER A 190 -13.09 -13.06 4.51
CA SER A 190 -12.57 -13.84 3.39
C SER A 190 -11.12 -13.43 3.03
N TYR A 191 -10.72 -12.20 3.36
CA TYR A 191 -9.38 -11.69 3.17
C TYR A 191 -8.50 -11.89 4.40
N PHE A 192 -9.07 -11.63 5.58
CA PHE A 192 -8.37 -11.68 6.86
C PHE A 192 -9.21 -12.43 7.89
N ALA A 193 -8.78 -13.62 8.28
CA ALA A 193 -9.53 -14.47 9.19
C ALA A 193 -9.75 -13.84 10.58
N ASP A 194 -8.78 -13.03 11.02
CA ASP A 194 -8.75 -12.37 12.33
C ASP A 194 -7.80 -11.18 12.35
N ASN A 195 -7.66 -10.55 13.53
CA ASN A 195 -6.73 -9.43 13.70
C ASN A 195 -5.28 -9.83 13.40
N SER A 196 -4.84 -11.02 13.80
CA SER A 196 -3.46 -11.45 13.62
C SER A 196 -3.07 -11.57 12.14
N SER A 197 -4.02 -11.92 11.28
CA SER A 197 -3.81 -12.01 9.84
C SER A 197 -3.66 -10.65 9.14
N ARG A 198 -4.06 -9.55 9.81
CA ARG A 198 -3.88 -8.17 9.33
C ARG A 198 -2.56 -7.54 9.74
N ILE A 199 -1.82 -8.16 10.65
CA ILE A 199 -0.54 -7.62 11.11
C ILE A 199 0.42 -7.53 9.93
N ALA A 200 1.00 -6.34 9.74
CA ALA A 200 2.11 -6.09 8.82
C ALA A 200 3.37 -5.75 9.63
N THR A 201 4.51 -6.29 9.19
CA THR A 201 5.80 -6.07 9.85
C THR A 201 6.68 -5.14 9.02
N ASN A 202 7.62 -4.47 9.67
CA ASN A 202 8.49 -3.51 9.03
C ASN A 202 9.63 -4.18 8.26
N THR A 203 9.92 -3.67 7.06
CA THR A 203 11.20 -3.90 6.37
C THR A 203 12.32 -3.16 7.10
N ALA A 204 13.59 -3.46 6.77
CA ALA A 204 14.71 -2.70 7.34
C ALA A 204 14.70 -1.23 6.88
N TYR A 205 14.21 -0.94 5.67
CA TYR A 205 14.04 0.42 5.16
C TYR A 205 13.05 1.21 6.02
N VAL A 206 11.89 0.64 6.32
CA VAL A 206 10.89 1.25 7.20
C VAL A 206 11.44 1.47 8.61
N ALA A 207 12.07 0.45 9.21
CA ALA A 207 12.66 0.54 10.55
C ALA A 207 13.81 1.55 10.63
N GLY A 208 14.43 1.88 9.51
CA GLY A 208 15.45 2.93 9.36
C GLY A 208 14.88 4.26 8.85
N ASP A 209 13.57 4.47 9.08
CA ASP A 209 12.84 5.72 8.87
C ASP A 209 12.22 5.92 7.45
N GLY A 210 12.38 5.01 6.51
CA GLY A 210 11.76 5.11 5.19
C GLY A 210 12.02 6.46 4.50
N LYS A 211 11.07 6.89 3.69
CA LYS A 211 11.15 8.16 2.95
C LYS A 211 11.09 9.41 3.85
N LEU A 212 10.41 9.35 4.98
CA LEU A 212 10.19 10.54 5.83
C LEU A 212 11.23 10.74 6.95
N GLY A 213 12.10 9.77 7.20
CA GLY A 213 13.12 9.90 8.24
C GLY A 213 12.53 10.09 9.64
N SER A 214 11.62 9.22 10.07
CA SER A 214 10.91 9.32 11.35
C SER A 214 11.40 8.29 12.36
N SER A 215 11.98 8.73 13.47
CA SER A 215 12.57 7.88 14.53
C SER A 215 11.56 7.20 15.46
N TYR A 216 10.33 6.93 15.00
CA TYR A 216 9.26 6.38 15.83
C TYR A 216 8.78 4.99 15.39
N MET A 217 9.43 4.39 14.39
CA MET A 217 9.04 3.10 13.86
C MET A 217 9.56 1.94 14.72
N ASN A 218 8.78 0.87 14.80
CA ASN A 218 9.23 -0.35 15.44
C ASN A 218 10.38 -1.00 14.64
N GLY A 219 11.07 -1.95 15.25
CA GLY A 219 12.25 -2.59 14.65
C GLY A 219 11.94 -3.43 13.42
N VAL A 220 12.99 -3.86 12.74
CA VAL A 220 12.92 -4.76 11.58
C VAL A 220 12.18 -6.05 11.94
N GLY A 221 11.16 -6.40 11.15
CA GLY A 221 10.33 -7.58 11.38
C GLY A 221 9.33 -7.45 12.54
N GLU A 222 9.28 -6.30 13.22
CA GLU A 222 8.27 -6.02 14.23
C GLU A 222 6.99 -5.47 13.59
N ALA A 223 5.85 -5.76 14.22
CA ALA A 223 4.55 -5.25 13.78
C ALA A 223 4.46 -3.73 13.97
N ASP A 224 3.84 -3.07 13.02
CA ASP A 224 3.58 -1.65 13.12
C ASP A 224 2.23 -1.26 12.51
N TYR A 225 1.85 0.01 12.64
CA TYR A 225 0.62 0.55 12.09
C TYR A 225 0.70 0.67 10.57
N TRP A 226 -0.46 0.61 9.88
CA TRP A 226 -0.54 0.94 8.47
C TRP A 226 -1.86 1.61 8.10
N TRP A 227 -1.81 2.47 7.10
CA TRP A 227 -2.95 3.27 6.65
C TRP A 227 -4.02 2.46 5.94
N LEU A 228 -5.27 2.89 6.15
CA LEU A 228 -6.41 2.58 5.29
C LEU A 228 -6.83 3.84 4.52
N ARG A 229 -7.49 3.66 3.37
CA ARG A 229 -8.01 4.80 2.59
C ARG A 229 -9.28 5.40 3.19
N SER A 230 -10.02 4.66 3.99
CA SER A 230 -11.23 5.14 4.65
C SER A 230 -10.93 6.28 5.61
N PRO A 231 -11.84 7.27 5.76
CA PRO A 231 -11.68 8.34 6.73
C PRO A 231 -11.68 7.83 8.17
N GLY A 232 -11.06 8.58 9.07
CA GLY A 232 -11.05 8.31 10.50
C GLY A 232 -12.32 8.79 11.21
N ASP A 233 -12.19 9.14 12.49
CA ASP A 233 -13.28 9.70 13.30
C ASP A 233 -13.54 11.19 13.04
N LEU A 234 -12.61 11.88 12.40
CA LEU A 234 -12.69 13.29 11.99
C LEU A 234 -12.28 13.42 10.53
N ASP A 235 -12.72 14.46 9.87
CA ASP A 235 -12.52 14.72 8.45
C ASP A 235 -11.05 14.96 8.02
N HIS A 236 -10.17 15.27 8.96
CA HIS A 236 -8.74 15.43 8.76
C HIS A 236 -7.92 14.22 9.23
N ARG A 237 -8.58 13.05 9.42
CA ARG A 237 -7.94 11.80 9.85
C ARG A 237 -8.28 10.66 8.91
N ALA A 238 -7.32 9.79 8.69
CA ALA A 238 -7.55 8.50 8.04
C ALA A 238 -7.68 7.37 9.06
N ALA A 239 -8.34 6.30 8.67
CA ALA A 239 -8.34 5.05 9.43
C ALA A 239 -7.02 4.29 9.24
N GLY A 240 -6.76 3.32 10.08
CA GLY A 240 -5.59 2.46 9.97
C GLY A 240 -5.77 1.13 10.71
N VAL A 241 -4.76 0.30 10.59
CA VAL A 241 -4.63 -0.96 11.32
C VAL A 241 -3.49 -0.84 12.32
N SER A 242 -3.74 -1.26 13.55
CA SER A 242 -2.77 -1.19 14.66
C SER A 242 -1.80 -2.37 14.66
N VAL A 243 -0.79 -2.28 15.52
CA VAL A 243 0.23 -3.32 15.73
C VAL A 243 -0.34 -4.69 16.11
N ASP A 244 -1.55 -4.73 16.68
CA ASP A 244 -2.28 -5.96 17.02
C ASP A 244 -3.29 -6.40 15.93
N GLY A 245 -3.29 -5.72 14.78
CA GLY A 245 -4.19 -5.98 13.65
C GLY A 245 -5.60 -5.44 13.83
N GLY A 246 -5.86 -4.68 14.89
CA GLY A 246 -7.14 -4.00 15.11
C GLY A 246 -7.35 -2.88 14.10
N VAL A 247 -8.54 -2.82 13.49
CA VAL A 247 -8.94 -1.71 12.61
C VAL A 247 -9.49 -0.58 13.48
N GLY A 248 -8.96 0.62 13.31
CA GLY A 248 -9.33 1.75 14.15
C GLY A 248 -9.08 3.11 13.50
N ARG A 249 -9.20 4.15 14.34
CA ARG A 249 -8.91 5.54 13.98
C ARG A 249 -7.45 5.83 14.29
N TYR A 250 -6.75 6.44 13.35
CA TYR A 250 -5.39 6.92 13.56
C TYR A 250 -5.22 8.23 12.75
N GLY A 251 -4.47 9.18 13.28
CA GLY A 251 -4.22 10.44 12.59
C GLY A 251 -3.84 11.56 13.54
#